data_0360e3924f072489e5a7c7d75101455f
#
_entry.id   0360e3924f072489e5a7c7d75101455f
#
_cell.length_a   1.000
_cell.length_b   1.000
_cell.length_c   1.000
_cell.angle_alpha   90.00
_cell.angle_beta   90.00
_cell.angle_gamma   90.00
#
_symmetry.space_group_name_H-M   'P 1'
#
loop_
_entity.id
_entity.type
_entity.pdbx_description
1 polymer ?
#
loop_
_entity_poly.entity_id
_entity_poly.type
_entity_poly.pdbx_seq_one_letter_code
_entity_poly.pdbx_strand_id
1 'polypeptide(L)'
;SCHLGTSEKMANHNIMGAGHPRISFELDTFSWLQPAHYNLDEDYRAEKWAGSSLELWTIGQVEAARQTLGLIKDRLNNAGLFPELALFDCHACHHSMSDQRWAAGGSSLPPGSVRLNDANFVMLFSIANVVDQNLEQALHI
;
A
#
# COMPACT_ATOMS: atom_id res chain seq x y z
N SER A 1 6.94 -10.40 -0.87
CA SER A 1 7.72 -10.14 -2.11
C SER A 1 6.97 -10.51 -3.38
N CYS A 2 6.16 -11.58 -3.39
CA CYS A 2 5.49 -12.05 -4.62
C CYS A 2 4.50 -11.04 -5.20
N HIS A 3 3.79 -10.29 -4.37
CA HIS A 3 2.75 -9.35 -4.80
C HIS A 3 3.13 -7.87 -4.68
N LEU A 4 4.06 -7.55 -3.79
CA LEU A 4 4.55 -6.17 -3.60
C LEU A 4 5.89 -5.94 -4.30
N GLY A 5 6.59 -7.01 -4.63
CA GLY A 5 7.90 -6.93 -5.27
C GLY A 5 9.07 -6.70 -4.30
N THR A 6 10.21 -6.45 -4.90
CA THR A 6 11.47 -6.11 -4.24
C THR A 6 12.07 -4.88 -4.91
N SER A 7 13.14 -4.31 -4.34
CA SER A 7 13.88 -3.20 -4.96
C SER A 7 14.36 -3.49 -6.38
N GLU A 8 14.65 -4.75 -6.68
CA GLU A 8 15.10 -5.18 -8.01
C GLU A 8 13.97 -5.52 -8.97
N LYS A 9 12.86 -6.07 -8.43
CA LYS A 9 11.72 -6.56 -9.20
C LYS A 9 10.42 -6.13 -8.54
N MET A 10 9.87 -5.03 -9.01
CA MET A 10 8.57 -4.53 -8.57
C MET A 10 7.66 -4.25 -9.76
N ALA A 11 6.36 -4.20 -9.53
CA ALA A 11 5.42 -3.67 -10.50
C ALA A 11 5.61 -2.15 -10.61
N ASN A 12 6.49 -1.74 -11.51
CA ASN A 12 6.77 -0.34 -11.80
C ASN A 12 5.68 0.29 -12.67
N HIS A 13 5.73 1.60 -12.84
CA HIS A 13 4.72 2.33 -13.61
C HIS A 13 4.62 1.85 -15.07
N ASN A 14 5.72 1.44 -15.70
CA ASN A 14 5.71 0.92 -17.07
C ASN A 14 4.96 -0.41 -17.19
N ILE A 15 5.16 -1.31 -16.23
CA ILE A 15 4.45 -2.60 -16.17
C ILE A 15 2.96 -2.37 -15.92
N MET A 16 2.60 -1.42 -15.06
CA MET A 16 1.22 -1.02 -14.83
C MET A 16 0.61 -0.40 -16.09
N GLY A 17 1.33 0.43 -16.81
CA GLY A 17 0.94 0.97 -18.10
C GLY A 17 0.69 -0.11 -19.18
N ALA A 18 1.36 -1.26 -19.05
CA ALA A 18 1.12 -2.44 -19.90
C ALA A 18 -0.05 -3.33 -19.42
N GLY A 19 -0.78 -2.92 -18.38
CA GLY A 19 -1.98 -3.59 -17.91
C GLY A 19 -1.83 -4.38 -16.59
N HIS A 20 -0.68 -4.33 -15.93
CA HIS A 20 -0.53 -4.95 -14.61
C HIS A 20 -1.27 -4.13 -13.55
N PRO A 21 -1.96 -4.77 -12.59
CA PRO A 21 -2.59 -4.05 -11.47
C PRO A 21 -1.57 -3.23 -10.67
N ARG A 22 -2.03 -2.15 -10.05
CA ARG A 22 -1.21 -1.33 -9.16
C ARG A 22 -0.75 -2.12 -7.92
N ILE A 23 0.29 -1.65 -7.27
CA ILE A 23 0.78 -2.19 -6.01
C ILE A 23 -0.19 -1.78 -4.88
N SER A 24 -1.17 -2.61 -4.60
CA SER A 24 -2.15 -2.39 -3.53
C SER A 24 -2.64 -3.72 -2.98
N PHE A 25 -1.70 -4.64 -2.78
CA PHE A 25 -2.02 -5.98 -2.32
C PHE A 25 -2.19 -6.00 -0.80
N GLU A 26 -3.25 -6.62 -0.35
CA GLU A 26 -3.49 -7.03 1.01
C GLU A 26 -4.12 -8.44 0.98
N LEU A 27 -3.65 -9.32 1.84
CA LEU A 27 -3.91 -10.76 1.73
C LEU A 27 -5.39 -11.12 1.85
N ASP A 28 -6.09 -10.57 2.84
CA ASP A 28 -7.46 -10.97 3.15
C ASP A 28 -8.43 -10.57 2.03
N THR A 29 -8.43 -9.29 1.65
CA THR A 29 -9.30 -8.77 0.59
C THR A 29 -9.05 -9.45 -0.74
N PHE A 30 -7.78 -9.65 -1.12
CA PHE A 30 -7.43 -10.32 -2.37
C PHE A 30 -7.78 -11.80 -2.36
N SER A 31 -7.71 -12.48 -1.22
CA SER A 31 -8.15 -13.87 -1.09
C SER A 31 -9.66 -14.02 -1.28
N TRP A 32 -10.43 -13.00 -0.90
CA TRP A 32 -11.88 -12.98 -1.14
C TRP A 32 -12.27 -12.62 -2.58
N LEU A 33 -11.52 -11.74 -3.22
CA LEU A 33 -11.85 -11.22 -4.55
C LEU A 33 -11.33 -12.09 -5.69
N GLN A 34 -10.36 -12.96 -5.43
CA GLN A 34 -9.74 -13.80 -6.46
C GLN A 34 -9.88 -15.28 -6.11
N PRO A 35 -9.86 -16.18 -7.11
CA PRO A 35 -9.84 -17.60 -6.84
C PRO A 35 -8.67 -17.95 -5.92
N ALA A 36 -8.97 -18.58 -4.81
CA ALA A 36 -7.93 -19.04 -3.88
C ALA A 36 -7.02 -20.05 -4.58
N HIS A 37 -5.72 -19.89 -4.41
CA HIS A 37 -4.71 -20.84 -4.88
C HIS A 37 -4.26 -21.79 -3.78
N TYR A 38 -5.06 -21.90 -2.74
CA TYR A 38 -4.88 -22.81 -1.59
C TYR A 38 -6.25 -23.24 -1.05
N ASN A 39 -6.29 -24.34 -0.32
CA ASN A 39 -7.48 -24.80 0.36
C ASN A 39 -7.40 -24.48 1.85
N LEU A 40 -8.50 -23.96 2.41
CA LEU A 40 -8.66 -23.75 3.85
C LEU A 40 -9.19 -25.03 4.51
N ASP A 41 -8.40 -26.10 4.48
CA ASP A 41 -8.67 -27.34 5.19
C ASP A 41 -8.25 -27.26 6.68
N GLU A 42 -8.43 -28.36 7.40
CA GLU A 42 -8.11 -28.41 8.83
C GLU A 42 -6.60 -28.25 9.07
N ASP A 43 -5.78 -28.87 8.24
CA ASP A 43 -4.32 -28.79 8.35
C ASP A 43 -3.83 -27.35 8.10
N TYR A 44 -4.38 -26.69 7.08
CA TYR A 44 -4.06 -25.28 6.82
C TYR A 44 -4.44 -24.38 7.99
N ARG A 45 -5.63 -24.60 8.57
CA ARG A 45 -6.09 -23.82 9.74
C ARG A 45 -5.23 -24.05 10.97
N ALA A 46 -4.81 -25.28 11.20
CA ALA A 46 -3.98 -25.64 12.36
C ALA A 46 -2.56 -25.05 12.25
N GLU A 47 -1.98 -25.05 11.05
CA GLU A 47 -0.56 -24.70 10.86
C GLU A 47 -0.32 -23.26 10.38
N LYS A 48 -1.26 -22.66 9.63
CA LYS A 48 -1.03 -21.45 8.87
C LYS A 48 -2.08 -20.36 9.06
N TRP A 49 -3.21 -20.68 9.69
CA TRP A 49 -4.28 -19.72 9.88
C TRP A 49 -3.93 -18.78 11.04
N ALA A 50 -3.79 -17.50 10.73
CA ALA A 50 -3.37 -16.47 11.69
C ALA A 50 -4.53 -15.85 12.49
N GLY A 51 -5.72 -16.45 12.50
CA GLY A 51 -6.86 -15.94 13.27
C GLY A 51 -8.02 -15.42 12.42
N SER A 52 -8.63 -14.33 12.85
CA SER A 52 -9.79 -13.74 12.16
C SER A 52 -9.39 -12.98 10.88
N SER A 53 -10.36 -12.77 9.99
CA SER A 53 -10.20 -11.93 8.80
C SER A 53 -9.68 -10.53 9.14
N LEU A 54 -10.14 -9.94 10.24
CA LEU A 54 -9.68 -8.63 10.71
C LEU A 54 -8.19 -8.64 11.12
N GLU A 55 -7.75 -9.69 11.79
CA GLU A 55 -6.33 -9.84 12.14
C GLU A 55 -5.46 -10.01 10.91
N LEU A 56 -5.86 -10.86 9.96
CA LEU A 56 -5.17 -11.04 8.68
C LEU A 56 -5.09 -9.74 7.88
N TRP A 57 -6.19 -9.01 7.80
CA TRP A 57 -6.25 -7.73 7.13
C TRP A 57 -5.32 -6.70 7.81
N THR A 58 -5.34 -6.62 9.13
CA THR A 58 -4.49 -5.70 9.91
C THR A 58 -3.00 -6.02 9.69
N ILE A 59 -2.62 -7.29 9.80
CA ILE A 59 -1.24 -7.74 9.53
C ILE A 59 -0.86 -7.42 8.08
N GLY A 60 -1.79 -7.62 7.15
CA GLY A 60 -1.61 -7.28 5.73
C GLY A 60 -1.32 -5.81 5.50
N GLN A 61 -2.03 -4.89 6.19
CA GLN A 61 -1.78 -3.45 6.11
C GLN A 61 -0.39 -3.07 6.66
N VAL A 62 -0.01 -3.63 7.81
CA VAL A 62 1.32 -3.41 8.41
C VAL A 62 2.42 -3.89 7.47
N GLU A 63 2.30 -5.08 6.92
CA GLU A 63 3.32 -5.65 6.04
C GLU A 63 3.41 -4.88 4.71
N ALA A 64 2.27 -4.47 4.14
CA ALA A 64 2.25 -3.66 2.93
C ALA A 64 2.90 -2.28 3.15
N ALA A 65 2.61 -1.62 4.28
CA ALA A 65 3.25 -0.36 4.65
C ALA A 65 4.77 -0.53 4.83
N ARG A 66 5.20 -1.58 5.55
CA ARG A 66 6.62 -1.90 5.76
C ARG A 66 7.35 -2.13 4.45
N GLN A 67 6.78 -2.90 3.54
CA GLN A 67 7.36 -3.17 2.22
C GLN A 67 7.41 -1.90 1.36
N THR A 68 6.36 -1.08 1.38
CA THR A 68 6.33 0.19 0.63
C THR A 68 7.43 1.14 1.12
N LEU A 69 7.60 1.29 2.44
CA LEU A 69 8.69 2.10 3.01
C LEU A 69 10.07 1.56 2.61
N GLY A 70 10.24 0.24 2.61
CA GLY A 70 11.47 -0.39 2.15
C GLY A 70 11.78 -0.04 0.68
N LEU A 71 10.78 -0.17 -0.19
CA LEU A 71 10.92 0.17 -1.61
C LEU A 71 11.22 1.66 -1.82
N ILE A 72 10.56 2.55 -1.08
CA ILE A 72 10.83 3.99 -1.13
C ILE A 72 12.27 4.27 -0.71
N LYS A 73 12.69 3.74 0.43
CA LYS A 73 14.06 3.89 0.94
C LYS A 73 15.11 3.41 -0.07
N ASP A 74 14.91 2.23 -0.64
CA ASP A 74 15.84 1.66 -1.61
C ASP A 74 15.90 2.51 -2.88
N ARG A 75 14.76 3.02 -3.34
CA ARG A 75 14.70 3.88 -4.52
C ARG A 75 15.31 5.26 -4.28
N LEU A 76 15.11 5.85 -3.11
CA LEU A 76 15.75 7.12 -2.77
C LEU A 76 17.27 7.01 -2.69
N ASN A 77 17.79 5.89 -2.22
CA ASN A 77 19.24 5.66 -2.12
C ASN A 77 19.87 5.30 -3.47
N ASN A 78 19.11 4.70 -4.39
CA ASN A 78 19.61 4.20 -5.67
C ASN A 78 18.89 4.86 -6.86
N ALA A 79 18.23 6.00 -6.64
CA ALA A 79 17.44 6.65 -7.66
C ALA A 79 18.31 7.18 -8.80
N GLY A 80 17.89 6.84 -10.03
CA GLY A 80 18.26 7.59 -11.21
C GLY A 80 17.59 8.97 -11.24
N LEU A 81 17.60 9.60 -12.40
CA LEU A 81 17.09 10.97 -12.58
C LEU A 81 15.58 11.14 -12.28
N PHE A 82 14.81 10.08 -12.32
CA PHE A 82 13.36 10.08 -12.09
C PHE A 82 12.95 9.11 -11.00
N PRO A 83 12.06 9.55 -10.06
CA PRO A 83 11.49 8.67 -9.07
C PRO A 83 10.58 7.62 -9.73
N GLU A 84 10.44 6.45 -9.07
CA GLU A 84 9.50 5.41 -9.50
C GLU A 84 8.05 5.85 -9.23
N LEU A 85 7.31 6.12 -10.29
CA LEU A 85 5.95 6.67 -10.21
C LEU A 85 4.94 5.72 -9.54
N ALA A 86 5.21 4.42 -9.54
CA ALA A 86 4.38 3.44 -8.84
C ALA A 86 4.27 3.65 -7.32
N LEU A 87 5.20 4.41 -6.74
CA LEU A 87 5.22 4.73 -5.31
C LEU A 87 4.42 5.97 -4.95
N PHE A 88 3.86 6.67 -5.94
CA PHE A 88 3.07 7.86 -5.74
C PHE A 88 1.57 7.57 -5.78
N ASP A 89 0.78 8.53 -5.30
CA ASP A 89 -0.67 8.47 -5.42
C ASP A 89 -1.09 8.59 -6.89
N CYS A 90 -1.75 7.54 -7.37
CA CYS A 90 -2.20 7.48 -8.77
C CYS A 90 -3.16 8.62 -9.13
N HIS A 91 -4.02 9.03 -8.20
CA HIS A 91 -5.00 10.08 -8.40
C HIS A 91 -4.39 11.47 -8.49
N ALA A 92 -3.15 11.66 -8.02
CA ALA A 92 -2.44 12.91 -8.19
C ALA A 92 -2.16 13.25 -9.67
N CYS A 93 -2.09 12.22 -10.52
CA CYS A 93 -1.85 12.37 -11.96
C CYS A 93 -3.01 11.82 -12.82
N HIS A 94 -3.63 10.70 -12.38
CA HIS A 94 -4.74 10.07 -13.11
C HIS A 94 -6.09 10.48 -12.53
N HIS A 95 -6.56 11.65 -12.90
CA HIS A 95 -7.87 12.19 -12.53
C HIS A 95 -8.59 12.77 -13.75
N SER A 96 -9.89 13.02 -13.62
CA SER A 96 -10.67 13.65 -14.67
C SER A 96 -10.21 15.10 -14.90
N MET A 97 -10.01 15.49 -16.14
CA MET A 97 -9.69 16.86 -16.52
C MET A 97 -10.82 17.85 -16.19
N SER A 98 -12.06 17.36 -16.07
CA SER A 98 -13.21 18.17 -15.64
C SER A 98 -13.20 18.50 -14.15
N ASP A 99 -12.46 17.75 -13.35
CA ASP A 99 -12.39 17.90 -11.89
C ASP A 99 -11.19 18.76 -11.47
N GLN A 100 -10.83 19.74 -12.26
CA GLN A 100 -9.72 20.69 -11.95
C GLN A 100 -9.91 21.52 -10.67
N ARG A 101 -10.80 21.12 -9.81
CA ARG A 101 -10.94 21.71 -8.49
C ARG A 101 -9.87 21.17 -7.58
N TRP A 102 -8.71 21.77 -7.68
CA TRP A 102 -7.67 21.49 -6.72
C TRP A 102 -8.12 21.99 -5.35
N ALA A 103 -8.62 21.10 -4.54
CA ALA A 103 -8.79 21.35 -3.12
C ALA A 103 -7.59 20.72 -2.42
N ALA A 104 -6.88 21.47 -1.59
CA ALA A 104 -5.87 20.92 -0.71
C ALA A 104 -6.53 19.86 0.17
N GLY A 105 -6.35 18.59 -0.17
CA GLY A 105 -6.98 17.46 0.52
C GLY A 105 -6.36 17.20 1.90
N GLY A 106 -6.36 18.18 2.80
CA GLY A 106 -5.80 18.07 4.14
C GLY A 106 -4.27 17.93 4.20
N SER A 107 -3.59 17.93 3.06
CA SER A 107 -2.13 17.86 2.98
C SER A 107 -1.55 19.27 3.12
N SER A 108 -0.50 19.42 3.93
CA SER A 108 0.27 20.67 4.05
C SER A 108 1.16 20.94 2.83
N LEU A 109 1.16 20.05 1.84
CA LEU A 109 1.97 20.18 0.65
C LEU A 109 1.42 21.26 -0.29
N PRO A 110 2.29 22.07 -0.90
CA PRO A 110 1.86 23.09 -1.85
C PRO A 110 1.23 22.48 -3.12
N PRO A 111 0.44 23.29 -3.86
CA PRO A 111 -0.13 22.89 -5.14
C PRO A 111 0.93 22.31 -6.09
N GLY A 112 0.59 21.21 -6.76
CA GLY A 112 1.50 20.54 -7.70
C GLY A 112 2.49 19.57 -7.06
N SER A 113 2.51 19.43 -5.72
CA SER A 113 3.30 18.41 -5.06
C SER A 113 2.67 17.03 -5.28
N VAL A 114 3.46 16.09 -5.76
CA VAL A 114 3.02 14.71 -5.93
C VAL A 114 3.11 13.99 -4.59
N ARG A 115 1.98 13.46 -4.14
CA ARG A 115 1.86 12.74 -2.87
C ARG A 115 2.32 11.30 -3.05
N LEU A 116 3.04 10.77 -2.07
CA LEU A 116 3.33 9.33 -2.01
C LEU A 116 2.05 8.54 -1.76
N ASN A 117 2.02 7.28 -2.20
CA ASN A 117 0.93 6.38 -1.89
C ASN A 117 0.96 6.01 -0.40
N ASP A 118 0.05 6.58 0.36
CA ASP A 118 -0.07 6.41 1.80
C ASP A 118 -1.31 5.61 2.23
N ALA A 119 -1.99 4.95 1.31
CA ALA A 119 -3.25 4.26 1.57
C ALA A 119 -3.16 3.27 2.75
N ASN A 120 -2.07 2.51 2.86
CA ASN A 120 -1.86 1.59 3.98
C ASN A 120 -1.65 2.32 5.31
N PHE A 121 -1.02 3.50 5.29
CA PHE A 121 -0.80 4.30 6.50
C PHE A 121 -2.10 4.89 7.03
N VAL A 122 -2.99 5.37 6.16
CA VAL A 122 -4.33 5.85 6.56
C VAL A 122 -5.09 4.77 7.31
N MET A 123 -5.03 3.52 6.82
CA MET A 123 -5.64 2.39 7.51
C MET A 123 -4.96 2.09 8.85
N LEU A 124 -3.63 2.15 8.90
CA LEU A 124 -2.87 1.94 10.14
C LEU A 124 -3.13 3.01 11.21
N PHE A 125 -3.31 4.27 10.82
CA PHE A 125 -3.74 5.32 11.75
C PHE A 125 -5.09 4.98 12.40
N SER A 126 -6.06 4.55 11.58
CA SER A 126 -7.38 4.17 12.08
C SER A 126 -7.32 2.97 13.04
N ILE A 127 -6.48 1.98 12.74
CA ILE A 127 -6.27 0.82 13.62
C ILE A 127 -5.56 1.23 14.91
N ALA A 128 -4.49 2.00 14.80
CA ALA A 128 -3.69 2.44 15.95
C ALA A 128 -4.52 3.24 16.95
N ASN A 129 -5.38 4.14 16.46
CA ASN A 129 -6.29 4.93 17.30
C ASN A 129 -7.21 4.05 18.17
N VAL A 130 -7.65 2.90 17.63
CA VAL A 130 -8.53 1.97 18.35
C VAL A 130 -7.74 1.08 19.33
N VAL A 131 -6.52 0.70 18.95
CA VAL A 131 -5.72 -0.29 19.70
C VAL A 131 -4.89 0.39 20.81
N ASP A 132 -4.21 1.48 20.48
CA ASP A 132 -3.34 2.20 21.40
C ASP A 132 -3.05 3.62 20.91
N GLN A 133 -3.50 4.62 21.68
CA GLN A 133 -3.29 6.03 21.37
C GLN A 133 -1.81 6.46 21.32
N ASN A 134 -0.93 5.78 22.07
CA ASN A 134 0.50 6.07 21.98
C ASN A 134 1.07 5.61 20.62
N LEU A 135 0.55 4.51 20.09
CA LEU A 135 0.93 4.01 18.78
C LEU A 135 0.46 4.96 17.67
N GLU A 136 -0.75 5.51 17.81
CA GLU A 136 -1.26 6.55 16.91
C GLU A 136 -0.34 7.76 16.86
N GLN A 137 0.05 8.30 18.03
CA GLN A 137 0.97 9.44 18.11
C GLN A 137 2.33 9.17 17.48
N ALA A 138 2.86 7.96 17.60
CA ALA A 138 4.13 7.57 16.98
C ALA A 138 4.06 7.49 15.45
N LEU A 139 2.88 7.32 14.88
CA LEU A 139 2.65 7.31 13.42
C LEU A 139 2.44 8.72 12.83
N HIS A 140 2.10 9.71 13.67
CA HIS A 140 2.01 11.12 13.27
C HIS A 140 3.41 11.75 13.23
N ILE A 141 4.05 11.67 12.07
CA ILE A 141 5.33 12.34 11.78
C ILE A 141 5.09 13.55 10.88
#